data_4dd55bdf265156b41bda6f9d496b451f
#
_entry.id   4dd55bdf265156b41bda6f9d496b451f
#
_cell.length_a   1.000
_cell.length_b   1.000
_cell.length_c   1.000
_cell.angle_alpha   90.00
_cell.angle_beta   90.00
_cell.angle_gamma   90.00
#
_symmetry.space_group_name_H-M   'P 1'
#
loop_
_entity.id
_entity.type
_entity.pdbx_description
1 polymer ?
#
loop_
_entity_poly.entity_id
_entity_poly.type
_entity_poly.pdbx_seq_one_letter_code
_entity_poly.pdbx_strand_id
1 'polypeptide(L)'
;MPLSVPELLDLDRRHVWHPYGPMPGRQEPLVVESASGVRLRLADGSGELVDGMSSWWSAIHGYNHPVLNEAAHDQLARMSHVMFGGLTHEPAVRLAKRLVDMSPEGLEHVFLADSGSVSVEVAVKMCLQYWRSLGRPARQRLLTWRGGYHGDTWQPMSVCDPEGGMHELWQGVLPRQVFVDPPPAEYEESYAEQLRAAVERHADELAAVIVEPVVQGAGGMRFHSPAYLRVLREACDEHDVLLVFDEIATGFGRTGALFAAEHAAVTPDVMCVGKALTGGYMTMAAALCTPRVADGISRGEVPVLAHGPTFMGNPLAAAVACASIDLLLGQDWSAEVKRIEAGLREGLAPALDMPGVKDVRVLGAIGVVQLDHAVDMTRATAAAVREGVWLRPFRDLVYTMPPYVTGDEDVARIARAVCAAAMAG
;
A
#
# COMPACT_ATOMS: atom_id res chain seq x y z
N MET A 1 -22.98 23.44 18.61
CA MET A 1 -23.59 23.39 17.27
C MET A 1 -22.53 22.87 16.31
N PRO A 2 -22.85 22.11 15.28
CA PRO A 2 -21.89 21.75 14.26
C PRO A 2 -21.34 23.03 13.60
N LEU A 3 -20.05 22.99 13.20
CA LEU A 3 -19.41 24.09 12.48
C LEU A 3 -20.01 24.23 11.08
N SER A 4 -20.15 25.45 10.58
CA SER A 4 -20.49 25.69 9.18
C SER A 4 -19.32 25.35 8.26
N VAL A 5 -19.56 25.09 6.98
CA VAL A 5 -18.49 24.78 6.00
C VAL A 5 -17.42 25.90 5.95
N PRO A 6 -17.76 27.20 5.93
CA PRO A 6 -16.76 28.26 5.99
C PRO A 6 -15.91 28.25 7.27
N GLU A 7 -16.53 27.99 8.43
CA GLU A 7 -15.79 27.87 9.70
C GLU A 7 -14.86 26.68 9.72
N LEU A 8 -15.30 25.51 9.18
CA LEU A 8 -14.46 24.31 9.02
C LEU A 8 -13.24 24.62 8.16
N LEU A 9 -13.43 25.22 6.99
CA LEU A 9 -12.35 25.55 6.05
C LEU A 9 -11.37 26.58 6.62
N ASP A 10 -11.86 27.57 7.40
CA ASP A 10 -10.97 28.54 8.05
C ASP A 10 -10.12 27.89 9.16
N LEU A 11 -10.72 27.00 9.96
CA LEU A 11 -10.01 26.25 11.00
C LEU A 11 -9.02 25.24 10.38
N ASP A 12 -9.45 24.53 9.35
CA ASP A 12 -8.60 23.58 8.61
C ASP A 12 -7.35 24.30 8.07
N ARG A 13 -7.52 25.37 7.34
CA ARG A 13 -6.42 26.15 6.76
C ARG A 13 -5.43 26.65 7.81
N ARG A 14 -5.90 26.98 9.02
CA ARG A 14 -5.05 27.53 10.10
C ARG A 14 -4.39 26.46 10.96
N HIS A 15 -5.00 25.28 11.11
CA HIS A 15 -4.61 24.35 12.18
C HIS A 15 -4.33 22.91 11.70
N VAL A 16 -4.79 22.52 10.50
CA VAL A 16 -4.64 21.15 10.03
C VAL A 16 -3.56 21.07 8.96
N TRP A 17 -2.54 20.26 9.22
CA TRP A 17 -1.48 19.98 8.24
C TRP A 17 -1.87 18.80 7.37
N HIS A 18 -2.14 19.04 6.11
CA HIS A 18 -2.48 18.00 5.13
C HIS A 18 -1.26 17.24 4.62
N PRO A 19 -1.44 15.96 4.23
CA PRO A 19 -0.34 15.14 3.70
C PRO A 19 0.36 15.83 2.52
N TYR A 20 1.70 15.92 2.60
CA TYR A 20 2.57 16.51 1.58
C TYR A 20 2.22 17.97 1.20
N GLY A 21 1.47 18.63 2.03
CA GLY A 21 1.05 20.02 1.82
C GLY A 21 1.83 21.04 2.66
N PRO A 22 1.80 22.32 2.29
CA PRO A 22 2.31 23.40 3.14
C PRO A 22 1.35 23.74 4.29
N MET A 23 1.88 24.38 5.32
CA MET A 23 1.08 24.99 6.38
C MET A 23 1.35 26.52 6.41
N PRO A 24 0.33 27.37 6.28
CA PRO A 24 -1.08 27.06 6.04
C PRO A 24 -1.32 26.43 4.66
N GLY A 25 -2.41 25.65 4.55
CA GLY A 25 -2.82 25.02 3.29
C GLY A 25 -3.06 26.04 2.17
N ARG A 26 -2.60 25.75 0.96
CA ARG A 26 -2.77 26.63 -0.22
C ARG A 26 -4.00 26.30 -1.05
N GLN A 27 -4.47 25.05 -0.99
CA GLN A 27 -5.65 24.59 -1.70
C GLN A 27 -6.77 24.37 -0.69
N GLU A 28 -7.99 24.80 -1.05
CA GLU A 28 -9.16 24.57 -0.25
C GLU A 28 -9.64 23.12 -0.47
N PRO A 29 -9.71 22.29 0.58
CA PRO A 29 -10.18 20.93 0.47
C PRO A 29 -11.71 20.88 0.31
N LEU A 30 -12.22 19.80 -0.29
CA LEU A 30 -13.64 19.48 -0.26
C LEU A 30 -14.02 18.98 1.13
N VAL A 31 -15.08 19.53 1.71
CA VAL A 31 -15.58 19.07 3.02
C VAL A 31 -16.53 17.91 2.82
N VAL A 32 -16.15 16.73 3.31
CA VAL A 32 -16.97 15.52 3.27
C VAL A 32 -17.82 15.44 4.54
N GLU A 33 -19.14 15.36 4.39
CA GLU A 33 -20.09 15.19 5.48
C GLU A 33 -20.25 13.72 5.89
N SER A 34 -20.36 12.85 4.89
CA SER A 34 -20.58 11.42 5.10
C SER A 34 -20.10 10.60 3.89
N ALA A 35 -19.98 9.29 4.07
CA ALA A 35 -19.66 8.38 2.98
C ALA A 35 -20.44 7.07 3.12
N SER A 36 -20.89 6.48 2.00
CA SER A 36 -21.59 5.20 1.96
C SER A 36 -21.42 4.53 0.60
N GLY A 37 -21.21 3.20 0.58
CA GLY A 37 -20.87 2.49 -0.64
C GLY A 37 -19.62 3.10 -1.28
N VAL A 38 -19.74 3.57 -2.52
CA VAL A 38 -18.62 4.23 -3.23
C VAL A 38 -18.79 5.76 -3.31
N ARG A 39 -19.66 6.34 -2.49
CA ARG A 39 -20.02 7.76 -2.53
C ARG A 39 -19.47 8.54 -1.36
N LEU A 40 -18.93 9.71 -1.66
CA LEU A 40 -18.56 10.77 -0.71
C LEU A 40 -19.58 11.88 -0.83
N ARG A 41 -20.35 12.18 0.22
CA ARG A 41 -21.29 13.30 0.27
C ARG A 41 -20.59 14.56 0.71
N LEU A 42 -20.75 15.63 -0.06
CA LEU A 42 -20.16 16.92 0.24
C LEU A 42 -21.04 17.76 1.16
N ALA A 43 -20.43 18.42 2.14
CA ALA A 43 -21.11 19.19 3.17
C ALA A 43 -21.69 20.52 2.69
N ASP A 44 -21.23 21.01 1.52
CA ASP A 44 -21.71 22.26 0.91
C ASP A 44 -23.02 22.09 0.13
N GLY A 45 -23.56 20.85 0.07
CA GLY A 45 -24.78 20.52 -0.66
C GLY A 45 -24.59 20.38 -2.17
N SER A 46 -23.37 20.44 -2.70
CA SER A 46 -23.09 20.29 -4.14
C SER A 46 -23.31 18.86 -4.66
N GLY A 47 -23.54 17.89 -3.75
CA GLY A 47 -23.89 16.51 -4.13
C GLY A 47 -22.93 15.45 -3.61
N GLU A 48 -22.74 14.41 -4.41
CA GLU A 48 -21.92 13.26 -4.08
C GLU A 48 -20.88 12.99 -5.18
N LEU A 49 -19.71 12.53 -4.77
CA LEU A 49 -18.64 12.09 -5.67
C LEU A 49 -18.44 10.59 -5.54
N VAL A 50 -18.18 9.91 -6.65
CA VAL A 50 -17.66 8.53 -6.63
C VAL A 50 -16.21 8.57 -6.19
N ASP A 51 -15.84 7.75 -5.20
CA ASP A 51 -14.44 7.62 -4.81
C ASP A 51 -13.69 6.70 -5.78
N GLY A 52 -12.92 7.26 -6.68
CA GLY A 52 -12.02 6.52 -7.57
C GLY A 52 -10.71 6.08 -6.94
N MET A 53 -10.50 6.35 -5.63
CA MET A 53 -9.20 6.16 -4.95
C MET A 53 -9.24 5.14 -3.80
N SER A 54 -10.42 4.60 -3.42
CA SER A 54 -10.60 3.76 -2.22
C SER A 54 -9.91 4.34 -0.98
N SER A 55 -9.99 5.67 -0.77
CA SER A 55 -9.22 6.38 0.29
C SER A 55 -7.76 5.93 0.34
N TRP A 56 -7.07 6.01 -0.79
CA TRP A 56 -5.70 5.50 -0.97
C TRP A 56 -5.56 4.00 -0.69
N TRP A 57 -6.25 3.16 -1.49
CA TRP A 57 -6.16 1.70 -1.54
C TRP A 57 -6.92 0.95 -0.45
N SER A 58 -7.44 1.61 0.59
CA SER A 58 -7.89 0.95 1.81
C SER A 58 -9.35 0.51 1.79
N ALA A 59 -10.27 1.33 1.21
CA ALA A 59 -11.72 1.11 1.27
C ALA A 59 -12.22 0.12 0.22
N ILE A 60 -11.71 -1.11 0.21
CA ILE A 60 -12.03 -2.12 -0.80
C ILE A 60 -13.51 -2.55 -0.78
N HIS A 61 -14.17 -2.50 0.37
CA HIS A 61 -15.58 -2.81 0.56
C HIS A 61 -16.51 -1.58 0.41
N GLY A 62 -15.95 -0.42 0.04
CA GLY A 62 -16.64 0.86 0.13
C GLY A 62 -16.78 1.34 1.57
N TYR A 63 -17.57 2.39 1.73
CA TYR A 63 -17.75 3.09 3.00
C TYR A 63 -18.97 2.60 3.76
N ASN A 64 -18.91 2.69 5.08
CA ASN A 64 -20.05 2.45 5.99
C ASN A 64 -20.69 1.07 5.76
N HIS A 65 -19.86 0.04 5.56
CA HIS A 65 -20.34 -1.32 5.31
C HIS A 65 -20.95 -1.93 6.58
N PRO A 66 -22.21 -2.47 6.54
CA PRO A 66 -22.92 -2.90 7.75
C PRO A 66 -22.17 -3.98 8.54
N VAL A 67 -21.53 -4.95 7.88
CA VAL A 67 -20.76 -6.02 8.56
C VAL A 67 -19.56 -5.44 9.32
N LEU A 68 -18.86 -4.47 8.76
CA LEU A 68 -17.70 -3.83 9.42
C LEU A 68 -18.14 -2.92 10.57
N ASN A 69 -19.29 -2.22 10.40
CA ASN A 69 -19.90 -1.43 11.47
C ASN A 69 -20.31 -2.30 12.65
N GLU A 70 -20.96 -3.44 12.38
CA GLU A 70 -21.36 -4.41 13.41
C GLU A 70 -20.14 -4.93 14.17
N ALA A 71 -19.10 -5.38 13.47
CA ALA A 71 -17.87 -5.84 14.09
C ALA A 71 -17.21 -4.78 15.01
N ALA A 72 -17.23 -3.50 14.57
CA ALA A 72 -16.72 -2.39 15.38
C ALA A 72 -17.59 -2.14 16.62
N HIS A 73 -18.92 -2.12 16.51
CA HIS A 73 -19.85 -1.93 17.61
C HIS A 73 -19.75 -3.04 18.65
N ASP A 74 -19.74 -4.31 18.22
CA ASP A 74 -19.64 -5.47 19.09
C ASP A 74 -18.32 -5.46 19.87
N GLN A 75 -17.21 -5.13 19.22
CA GLN A 75 -15.92 -5.04 19.88
C GLN A 75 -15.85 -3.86 20.85
N LEU A 76 -16.42 -2.69 20.50
CA LEU A 76 -16.52 -1.55 21.42
C LEU A 76 -17.31 -1.86 22.67
N ALA A 77 -18.37 -2.66 22.57
CA ALA A 77 -19.16 -3.12 23.73
C ALA A 77 -18.35 -4.03 24.68
N ARG A 78 -17.29 -4.69 24.19
CA ARG A 78 -16.39 -5.54 25.00
C ARG A 78 -15.18 -4.77 25.52
N MET A 79 -14.38 -4.20 24.62
CA MET A 79 -13.22 -3.36 24.92
C MET A 79 -12.68 -2.71 23.64
N SER A 80 -12.36 -1.42 23.70
CA SER A 80 -11.74 -0.69 22.59
C SER A 80 -10.25 -0.98 22.47
N HIS A 81 -9.56 -1.10 23.62
CA HIS A 81 -8.14 -1.39 23.68
C HIS A 81 -7.76 -2.07 25.01
N VAL A 82 -6.73 -2.89 24.95
CA VAL A 82 -5.97 -3.41 26.07
C VAL A 82 -4.51 -3.59 25.64
N MET A 83 -3.54 -3.29 26.50
CA MET A 83 -2.12 -3.47 26.19
C MET A 83 -1.81 -4.93 25.81
N PHE A 84 -0.98 -5.14 24.79
CA PHE A 84 -0.64 -6.48 24.30
C PHE A 84 0.58 -7.10 25.00
N GLY A 85 1.30 -6.32 25.81
CA GLY A 85 2.45 -6.78 26.61
C GLY A 85 2.02 -7.64 27.80
N GLY A 86 2.20 -8.95 27.69
CA GLY A 86 1.81 -9.91 28.73
C GLY A 86 0.32 -10.28 28.76
N LEU A 87 -0.50 -9.67 27.91
CA LEU A 87 -1.91 -9.98 27.70
C LEU A 87 -2.15 -10.41 26.26
N THR A 88 -3.22 -11.15 26.02
CA THR A 88 -3.69 -11.51 24.68
C THR A 88 -5.21 -11.43 24.63
N HIS A 89 -5.77 -11.43 23.42
CA HIS A 89 -7.21 -11.41 23.21
C HIS A 89 -7.60 -12.05 21.86
N GLU A 90 -8.81 -12.55 21.81
CA GLU A 90 -9.34 -13.30 20.66
C GLU A 90 -9.21 -12.58 19.30
N PRO A 91 -9.56 -11.29 19.15
CA PRO A 91 -9.43 -10.61 17.85
C PRO A 91 -8.02 -10.66 17.26
N ALA A 92 -6.97 -10.40 18.05
CA ALA A 92 -5.59 -10.42 17.56
C ALA A 92 -5.15 -11.84 17.16
N VAL A 93 -5.49 -12.85 17.98
CA VAL A 93 -5.15 -14.26 17.67
C VAL A 93 -5.86 -14.73 16.42
N ARG A 94 -7.15 -14.40 16.26
CA ARG A 94 -7.91 -14.72 15.04
C ARG A 94 -7.35 -14.02 13.82
N LEU A 95 -6.99 -12.74 13.94
CA LEU A 95 -6.40 -11.99 12.83
C LEU A 95 -5.06 -12.61 12.40
N ALA A 96 -4.18 -12.91 13.35
CA ALA A 96 -2.91 -13.56 13.05
C ALA A 96 -3.12 -14.90 12.33
N LYS A 97 -4.06 -15.73 12.81
CA LYS A 97 -4.39 -17.00 12.17
C LYS A 97 -4.90 -16.82 10.73
N ARG A 98 -5.82 -15.85 10.50
CA ARG A 98 -6.33 -15.56 9.15
C ARG A 98 -5.23 -15.10 8.20
N LEU A 99 -4.36 -14.21 8.69
CA LEU A 99 -3.23 -13.74 7.88
C LEU A 99 -2.29 -14.88 7.48
N VAL A 100 -1.98 -15.80 8.41
CA VAL A 100 -1.19 -16.99 8.10
C VAL A 100 -1.90 -17.88 7.07
N ASP A 101 -3.19 -18.17 7.27
CA ASP A 101 -3.94 -19.07 6.40
C ASP A 101 -4.11 -18.57 4.97
N MET A 102 -4.15 -17.25 4.76
CA MET A 102 -4.39 -16.65 3.45
C MET A 102 -3.10 -16.24 2.72
N SER A 103 -1.99 -16.15 3.43
CA SER A 103 -0.69 -15.73 2.88
C SER A 103 0.02 -16.88 2.15
N PRO A 104 1.03 -16.58 1.30
CA PRO A 104 1.88 -17.61 0.73
C PRO A 104 2.43 -18.56 1.79
N GLU A 105 2.44 -19.86 1.47
CA GLU A 105 2.89 -20.92 2.39
C GLU A 105 4.30 -20.64 2.94
N GLY A 106 4.48 -20.86 4.25
CA GLY A 106 5.76 -20.64 4.95
C GLY A 106 5.81 -19.32 5.74
N LEU A 107 4.85 -18.42 5.60
CA LEU A 107 4.72 -17.24 6.46
C LEU A 107 3.85 -17.60 7.69
N GLU A 108 4.49 -17.91 8.81
CA GLU A 108 3.84 -18.53 9.98
C GLU A 108 3.75 -17.63 11.22
N HIS A 109 4.48 -16.51 11.24
CA HIS A 109 4.53 -15.62 12.39
C HIS A 109 4.10 -14.22 12.01
N VAL A 110 3.30 -13.57 12.86
CA VAL A 110 2.68 -12.27 12.59
C VAL A 110 3.02 -11.27 13.68
N PHE A 111 3.57 -10.14 13.28
CA PHE A 111 3.72 -8.96 14.12
C PHE A 111 2.67 -7.92 13.70
N LEU A 112 1.74 -7.58 14.60
CA LEU A 112 0.72 -6.56 14.34
C LEU A 112 1.31 -5.16 14.58
N ALA A 113 1.18 -4.27 13.59
CA ALA A 113 1.74 -2.93 13.57
C ALA A 113 0.66 -1.86 13.42
N ASP A 114 0.97 -0.62 13.80
CA ASP A 114 0.01 0.49 13.81
C ASP A 114 -0.27 1.06 12.41
N SER A 115 0.66 0.96 11.49
CA SER A 115 0.54 1.46 10.11
C SER A 115 1.45 0.72 9.14
N GLY A 116 1.24 0.92 7.83
CA GLY A 116 2.10 0.36 6.79
C GLY A 116 3.57 0.74 6.97
N SER A 117 3.87 2.02 7.19
CA SER A 117 5.25 2.48 7.44
C SER A 117 5.86 1.79 8.65
N VAL A 118 5.09 1.60 9.74
CA VAL A 118 5.57 0.90 10.94
C VAL A 118 5.78 -0.59 10.66
N SER A 119 4.94 -1.24 9.84
CA SER A 119 5.18 -2.65 9.48
C SER A 119 6.49 -2.83 8.69
N VAL A 120 6.84 -1.90 7.82
CA VAL A 120 8.15 -1.90 7.12
C VAL A 120 9.30 -1.62 8.09
N GLU A 121 9.16 -0.67 9.04
CA GLU A 121 10.15 -0.49 10.13
C GLU A 121 10.41 -1.80 10.89
N VAL A 122 9.33 -2.53 11.20
CA VAL A 122 9.42 -3.82 11.90
C VAL A 122 10.08 -4.88 11.02
N ALA A 123 9.72 -4.97 9.74
CA ALA A 123 10.34 -5.90 8.79
C ALA A 123 11.84 -5.65 8.66
N VAL A 124 12.27 -4.39 8.55
CA VAL A 124 13.69 -4.01 8.52
C VAL A 124 14.38 -4.41 9.84
N LYS A 125 13.76 -4.14 10.99
CA LYS A 125 14.29 -4.57 12.29
C LYS A 125 14.42 -6.09 12.37
N MET A 126 13.45 -6.86 11.88
CA MET A 126 13.53 -8.32 11.81
C MET A 126 14.76 -8.76 11.02
N CYS A 127 14.99 -8.19 9.84
CA CYS A 127 16.12 -8.54 8.99
C CYS A 127 17.47 -8.19 9.66
N LEU A 128 17.60 -6.98 10.19
CA LEU A 128 18.83 -6.54 10.86
C LEU A 128 19.14 -7.37 12.09
N GLN A 129 18.13 -7.64 12.91
CA GLN A 129 18.28 -8.41 14.13
C GLN A 129 18.56 -9.88 13.85
N TYR A 130 17.95 -10.47 12.81
CA TYR A 130 18.26 -11.82 12.34
C TYR A 130 19.75 -11.98 12.09
N TRP A 131 20.35 -11.12 11.27
CA TRP A 131 21.78 -11.21 10.97
C TRP A 131 22.68 -10.93 12.17
N ARG A 132 22.27 -10.00 13.01
CA ARG A 132 23.00 -9.72 14.27
C ARG A 132 23.00 -10.94 15.20
N SER A 133 21.86 -11.61 15.31
CA SER A 133 21.68 -12.81 16.12
C SER A 133 22.53 -13.99 15.62
N LEU A 134 22.77 -14.04 14.30
CA LEU A 134 23.65 -15.03 13.69
C LEU A 134 25.14 -14.65 13.69
N GLY A 135 25.54 -13.58 14.38
CA GLY A 135 26.93 -13.12 14.43
C GLY A 135 27.43 -12.44 13.15
N ARG A 136 26.51 -11.97 12.29
CA ARG A 136 26.83 -11.29 11.02
C ARG A 136 26.35 -9.81 11.04
N PRO A 137 26.81 -8.96 12.00
CA PRO A 137 26.32 -7.59 12.15
C PRO A 137 26.72 -6.63 11.00
N ALA A 138 27.62 -7.05 10.11
CA ALA A 138 27.98 -6.30 8.90
C ALA A 138 26.83 -6.26 7.87
N ARG A 139 25.93 -7.25 7.89
CA ARG A 139 24.73 -7.28 7.04
C ARG A 139 23.68 -6.32 7.59
N GLN A 140 23.72 -5.06 7.15
CA GLN A 140 22.84 -4.00 7.65
C GLN A 140 22.27 -3.10 6.55
N ARG A 141 22.63 -3.32 5.29
CA ARG A 141 22.08 -2.58 4.15
C ARG A 141 20.91 -3.32 3.53
N LEU A 142 20.06 -2.57 2.87
CA LEU A 142 18.95 -3.10 2.08
C LEU A 142 19.24 -2.85 0.60
N LEU A 143 18.81 -3.78 -0.26
CA LEU A 143 18.76 -3.56 -1.70
C LEU A 143 17.30 -3.36 -2.10
N THR A 144 17.05 -2.38 -2.94
CA THR A 144 15.75 -2.14 -3.55
C THR A 144 15.92 -1.55 -4.94
N TRP A 145 14.87 -1.50 -5.72
CA TRP A 145 14.88 -0.79 -7.00
C TRP A 145 14.37 0.65 -6.88
N ARG A 146 14.80 1.50 -7.81
CA ARG A 146 14.30 2.87 -7.90
C ARG A 146 12.82 2.90 -8.24
N GLY A 147 12.16 4.01 -7.94
CA GLY A 147 10.73 4.17 -8.15
C GLY A 147 9.86 3.45 -7.13
N GLY A 148 10.43 2.95 -6.02
CA GLY A 148 9.71 2.35 -4.90
C GLY A 148 9.23 3.37 -3.87
N TYR A 149 8.20 2.98 -3.10
CA TYR A 149 7.72 3.72 -1.93
C TYR A 149 7.30 2.74 -0.84
N HIS A 150 7.87 2.89 0.35
CA HIS A 150 7.67 1.96 1.46
C HIS A 150 7.16 2.63 2.74
N GLY A 151 6.81 3.92 2.69
CA GLY A 151 6.28 4.68 3.82
C GLY A 151 7.12 5.90 4.19
N ASP A 152 6.65 6.65 5.18
CA ASP A 152 7.14 7.97 5.54
C ASP A 152 7.93 7.99 6.86
N THR A 153 8.12 6.84 7.50
CA THR A 153 8.99 6.73 8.68
C THR A 153 10.45 6.49 8.27
N TRP A 154 11.38 6.56 9.21
CA TRP A 154 12.80 6.78 8.92
C TRP A 154 13.46 5.69 8.07
N GLN A 155 13.28 4.42 8.41
CA GLN A 155 13.84 3.33 7.61
C GLN A 155 13.11 3.11 6.27
N PRO A 156 11.76 3.08 6.22
CA PRO A 156 11.02 3.10 4.97
C PRO A 156 11.45 4.19 3.99
N MET A 157 11.67 5.44 4.47
CA MET A 157 12.17 6.51 3.62
C MET A 157 13.54 6.19 2.99
N SER A 158 14.40 5.43 3.69
CA SER A 158 15.73 5.08 3.18
C SER A 158 15.71 4.11 1.99
N VAL A 159 14.61 3.40 1.77
CA VAL A 159 14.37 2.48 0.65
C VAL A 159 13.34 3.02 -0.36
N CYS A 160 12.81 4.23 -0.16
CA CYS A 160 12.09 4.96 -1.20
C CYS A 160 13.07 5.55 -2.22
N ASP A 161 12.58 5.87 -3.42
CA ASP A 161 13.43 6.46 -4.46
C ASP A 161 14.14 7.72 -3.94
N PRO A 162 15.48 7.74 -3.93
CA PRO A 162 16.24 8.87 -3.40
C PRO A 162 16.26 10.09 -4.35
N GLU A 163 15.93 9.91 -5.64
CA GLU A 163 15.98 10.97 -6.66
C GLU A 163 14.58 11.20 -7.25
N GLY A 164 14.07 12.42 -7.08
CA GLY A 164 12.72 12.78 -7.55
C GLY A 164 11.59 12.06 -6.82
N GLY A 165 11.87 11.35 -5.73
CA GLY A 165 10.90 10.73 -4.83
C GLY A 165 10.35 11.73 -3.80
N MET A 166 9.33 11.32 -3.04
CA MET A 166 8.72 12.14 -1.98
C MET A 166 9.69 12.48 -0.83
N HIS A 167 10.79 11.74 -0.71
CA HIS A 167 11.74 11.83 0.40
C HIS A 167 13.11 12.38 0.00
N GLU A 168 13.24 12.97 -1.19
CA GLU A 168 14.48 13.57 -1.69
C GLU A 168 15.08 14.61 -0.71
N LEU A 169 14.23 15.36 0.00
CA LEU A 169 14.63 16.31 1.04
C LEU A 169 15.54 15.70 2.12
N TRP A 170 15.42 14.40 2.38
CA TRP A 170 16.12 13.70 3.44
C TRP A 170 17.41 13.00 2.98
N GLN A 171 17.84 13.24 1.73
CA GLN A 171 19.10 12.71 1.22
C GLN A 171 20.28 13.16 2.11
N GLY A 172 21.20 12.23 2.35
CA GLY A 172 22.37 12.46 3.19
C GLY A 172 22.13 12.33 4.70
N VAL A 173 20.87 12.25 5.16
CA VAL A 173 20.50 12.03 6.58
C VAL A 173 20.03 10.59 6.81
N LEU A 174 19.37 10.00 5.82
CA LEU A 174 18.89 8.61 5.86
C LEU A 174 20.04 7.60 5.71
N PRO A 175 19.89 6.37 6.23
CA PRO A 175 20.83 5.30 5.96
C PRO A 175 21.02 5.09 4.45
N ARG A 176 22.26 4.83 4.03
CA ARG A 176 22.57 4.58 2.61
C ARG A 176 22.28 3.15 2.25
N GLN A 177 21.32 2.95 1.34
CA GLN A 177 20.92 1.67 0.81
C GLN A 177 21.50 1.40 -0.58
N VAL A 178 21.31 0.19 -1.10
CA VAL A 178 21.70 -0.19 -2.46
C VAL A 178 20.48 -0.06 -3.38
N PHE A 179 20.61 0.74 -4.42
CA PHE A 179 19.56 0.93 -5.42
C PHE A 179 19.97 0.35 -6.76
N VAL A 180 19.06 -0.35 -7.40
CA VAL A 180 19.14 -0.75 -8.81
C VAL A 180 18.09 -0.01 -9.63
N ASP A 181 18.22 0.00 -10.94
CA ASP A 181 17.27 0.68 -11.83
C ASP A 181 15.84 0.12 -11.66
N PRO A 182 14.79 0.91 -12.01
CA PRO A 182 13.42 0.42 -11.98
C PRO A 182 13.25 -0.79 -12.89
N PRO A 183 12.49 -1.82 -12.45
CA PRO A 183 12.27 -3.00 -13.28
C PRO A 183 11.46 -2.65 -14.54
N PRO A 184 11.84 -3.18 -15.72
CA PRO A 184 11.05 -3.08 -16.95
C PRO A 184 9.68 -3.73 -16.80
N ALA A 185 8.68 -3.22 -17.56
CA ALA A 185 7.33 -3.79 -17.59
C ALA A 185 7.35 -5.24 -18.10
N GLU A 186 8.07 -5.48 -19.19
CA GLU A 186 8.29 -6.82 -19.72
C GLU A 186 9.59 -7.43 -19.20
N TYR A 187 9.69 -8.76 -19.25
CA TYR A 187 10.89 -9.45 -18.80
C TYR A 187 12.05 -9.24 -19.78
N GLU A 188 13.19 -8.80 -19.26
CA GLU A 188 14.45 -8.64 -19.97
C GLU A 188 15.55 -9.41 -19.23
N GLU A 189 16.21 -10.38 -19.92
CA GLU A 189 17.29 -11.16 -19.28
C GLU A 189 18.46 -10.28 -18.84
N SER A 190 18.79 -9.24 -19.62
CA SER A 190 19.85 -8.30 -19.26
C SER A 190 19.60 -7.58 -17.94
N TYR A 191 18.34 -7.26 -17.62
CA TYR A 191 17.96 -6.69 -16.33
C TYR A 191 17.99 -7.75 -15.21
N ALA A 192 17.55 -8.98 -15.49
CA ALA A 192 17.65 -10.08 -14.55
C ALA A 192 19.10 -10.36 -14.15
N GLU A 193 20.04 -10.33 -15.11
CA GLU A 193 21.48 -10.44 -14.85
C GLU A 193 22.00 -9.30 -13.97
N GLN A 194 21.55 -8.06 -14.19
CA GLN A 194 21.88 -6.92 -13.34
C GLN A 194 21.39 -7.11 -11.89
N LEU A 195 20.17 -7.67 -11.71
CA LEU A 195 19.65 -7.96 -10.37
C LEU A 195 20.49 -9.01 -9.66
N ARG A 196 20.81 -10.14 -10.32
CA ARG A 196 21.67 -11.20 -9.74
C ARG A 196 23.04 -10.63 -9.35
N ALA A 197 23.69 -9.90 -10.28
CA ALA A 197 24.99 -9.30 -10.03
C ALA A 197 24.96 -8.24 -8.91
N ALA A 198 23.86 -7.51 -8.72
CA ALA A 198 23.72 -6.56 -7.63
C ALA A 198 23.61 -7.26 -6.27
N VAL A 199 22.82 -8.34 -6.17
CA VAL A 199 22.70 -9.12 -4.94
C VAL A 199 24.04 -9.79 -4.61
N GLU A 200 24.71 -10.45 -5.57
CA GLU A 200 26.01 -11.08 -5.41
C GLU A 200 27.07 -10.09 -4.91
N ARG A 201 27.18 -8.93 -5.59
CA ARG A 201 28.19 -7.89 -5.27
C ARG A 201 28.09 -7.38 -3.84
N HIS A 202 26.88 -7.28 -3.32
CA HIS A 202 26.59 -6.69 -2.01
C HIS A 202 26.25 -7.74 -0.94
N ALA A 203 26.34 -9.04 -1.24
CA ALA A 203 25.85 -10.12 -0.39
C ALA A 203 26.37 -10.05 1.06
N ASP A 204 27.63 -9.66 1.28
CA ASP A 204 28.26 -9.60 2.60
C ASP A 204 27.74 -8.45 3.47
N GLU A 205 27.11 -7.43 2.88
CA GLU A 205 26.58 -6.25 3.58
C GLU A 205 25.04 -6.18 3.56
N LEU A 206 24.37 -6.98 2.71
CA LEU A 206 22.92 -7.00 2.60
C LEU A 206 22.26 -7.76 3.74
N ALA A 207 21.36 -7.07 4.45
CA ALA A 207 20.42 -7.72 5.35
C ALA A 207 19.22 -8.30 4.59
N ALA A 208 18.72 -7.57 3.60
CA ALA A 208 17.59 -8.00 2.80
C ALA A 208 17.52 -7.26 1.46
N VAL A 209 16.77 -7.86 0.52
CA VAL A 209 16.16 -7.17 -0.61
C VAL A 209 14.72 -6.82 -0.22
N ILE A 210 14.27 -5.58 -0.45
CA ILE A 210 12.89 -5.14 -0.18
C ILE A 210 12.28 -4.54 -1.44
N VAL A 211 11.10 -5.01 -1.84
CA VAL A 211 10.42 -4.56 -3.06
C VAL A 211 8.89 -4.59 -2.92
N GLU A 212 8.22 -3.73 -3.68
CA GLU A 212 6.78 -3.83 -3.95
C GLU A 212 6.59 -4.86 -5.08
N PRO A 213 5.85 -5.97 -4.88
CA PRO A 213 5.69 -7.00 -5.91
C PRO A 213 4.72 -6.54 -7.01
N VAL A 214 5.13 -6.71 -8.27
CA VAL A 214 4.36 -6.48 -9.52
C VAL A 214 3.98 -5.02 -9.77
N VAL A 215 3.62 -4.25 -8.74
CA VAL A 215 3.21 -2.84 -8.85
C VAL A 215 3.98 -1.98 -7.87
N GLN A 216 4.78 -1.06 -8.38
CA GLN A 216 5.29 0.07 -7.59
C GLN A 216 4.20 1.13 -7.51
N GLY A 217 3.55 1.28 -6.33
CA GLY A 217 2.39 2.16 -6.15
C GLY A 217 2.75 3.65 -6.16
N ALA A 218 2.86 4.26 -5.01
CA ALA A 218 3.08 5.71 -4.85
C ALA A 218 4.42 6.21 -5.45
N GLY A 219 5.36 5.33 -5.73
CA GLY A 219 6.62 5.66 -6.41
C GLY A 219 6.49 5.95 -7.90
N GLY A 220 5.36 5.66 -8.54
CA GLY A 220 5.16 5.96 -9.97
C GLY A 220 4.14 5.10 -10.69
N MET A 221 3.33 4.32 -9.97
CA MET A 221 2.31 3.43 -10.53
C MET A 221 2.86 2.55 -11.67
N ARG A 222 4.09 2.05 -11.52
CA ARG A 222 4.77 1.21 -12.51
C ARG A 222 4.40 -0.25 -12.31
N PHE A 223 4.10 -0.94 -13.41
CA PHE A 223 3.90 -2.38 -13.41
C PHE A 223 5.17 -3.04 -13.96
N HIS A 224 5.54 -4.17 -13.40
CA HIS A 224 6.73 -4.90 -13.83
C HIS A 224 6.47 -6.40 -13.92
N SER A 225 7.30 -7.09 -14.69
CA SER A 225 7.18 -8.53 -14.87
C SER A 225 7.34 -9.28 -13.53
N PRO A 226 6.38 -10.18 -13.18
CA PRO A 226 6.49 -11.03 -12.00
C PRO A 226 7.74 -11.94 -12.02
N ALA A 227 8.33 -12.18 -13.21
CA ALA A 227 9.54 -13.00 -13.33
C ALA A 227 10.73 -12.45 -12.53
N TYR A 228 10.81 -11.11 -12.34
CA TYR A 228 11.87 -10.52 -11.53
C TYR A 228 11.79 -10.89 -10.05
N LEU A 229 10.59 -11.18 -9.53
CA LEU A 229 10.44 -11.67 -8.16
C LEU A 229 11.07 -13.05 -7.98
N ARG A 230 10.97 -13.94 -9.01
CA ARG A 230 11.66 -15.24 -9.01
C ARG A 230 13.16 -15.07 -9.06
N VAL A 231 13.65 -14.19 -9.94
CA VAL A 231 15.08 -13.84 -10.02
C VAL A 231 15.62 -13.36 -8.68
N LEU A 232 14.88 -12.48 -7.99
CA LEU A 232 15.27 -12.00 -6.66
C LEU A 232 15.24 -13.11 -5.62
N ARG A 233 14.24 -14.02 -5.65
CA ARG A 233 14.19 -15.14 -4.71
C ARG A 233 15.39 -16.07 -4.90
N GLU A 234 15.67 -16.46 -6.14
CA GLU A 234 16.81 -17.31 -6.49
C GLU A 234 18.14 -16.69 -6.05
N ALA A 235 18.37 -15.42 -6.38
CA ALA A 235 19.58 -14.70 -5.98
C ALA A 235 19.70 -14.55 -4.46
N CYS A 236 18.59 -14.27 -3.75
CA CYS A 236 18.57 -14.19 -2.30
C CYS A 236 18.89 -15.55 -1.65
N ASP A 237 18.39 -16.65 -2.21
CA ASP A 237 18.66 -17.99 -1.71
C ASP A 237 20.13 -18.39 -1.93
N GLU A 238 20.67 -18.11 -3.12
CA GLU A 238 22.06 -18.40 -3.47
C GLU A 238 23.07 -17.68 -2.56
N HIS A 239 22.77 -16.42 -2.22
CA HIS A 239 23.69 -15.58 -1.44
C HIS A 239 23.30 -15.43 0.04
N ASP A 240 22.33 -16.23 0.52
CA ASP A 240 21.86 -16.20 1.91
C ASP A 240 21.42 -14.77 2.33
N VAL A 241 20.60 -14.08 1.51
CA VAL A 241 20.02 -12.76 1.77
C VAL A 241 18.53 -12.92 2.01
N LEU A 242 17.94 -12.16 2.92
CA LEU A 242 16.48 -12.18 3.15
C LEU A 242 15.74 -11.41 2.05
N LEU A 243 14.53 -11.88 1.72
CA LEU A 243 13.64 -11.21 0.77
C LEU A 243 12.41 -10.69 1.50
N VAL A 244 12.10 -9.40 1.29
CA VAL A 244 10.93 -8.72 1.88
C VAL A 244 10.01 -8.25 0.77
N PHE A 245 8.73 -8.62 0.83
CA PHE A 245 7.70 -8.06 -0.04
C PHE A 245 6.84 -7.06 0.72
N ASP A 246 6.71 -5.87 0.15
CA ASP A 246 5.78 -4.84 0.60
C ASP A 246 4.46 -4.96 -0.18
N GLU A 247 3.51 -5.68 0.42
CA GLU A 247 2.16 -5.90 -0.10
C GLU A 247 1.13 -4.92 0.47
N ILE A 248 1.58 -3.82 1.08
CA ILE A 248 0.69 -2.84 1.73
C ILE A 248 -0.31 -2.25 0.73
N ALA A 249 0.11 -2.01 -0.53
CA ALA A 249 -0.76 -1.49 -1.58
C ALA A 249 -1.33 -2.59 -2.48
N THR A 250 -0.61 -3.68 -2.68
CA THR A 250 -0.90 -4.72 -3.67
C THR A 250 -1.74 -5.87 -3.14
N GLY A 251 -1.72 -6.11 -1.84
CA GLY A 251 -2.43 -7.20 -1.19
C GLY A 251 -3.96 -7.08 -1.22
N PHE A 252 -4.61 -8.14 -0.75
CA PHE A 252 -6.07 -8.26 -0.62
C PHE A 252 -6.84 -8.11 -1.93
N GLY A 253 -6.28 -8.65 -3.03
CA GLY A 253 -6.97 -8.76 -4.31
C GLY A 253 -6.71 -7.63 -5.31
N ARG A 254 -6.01 -6.56 -4.93
CA ARG A 254 -5.87 -5.34 -5.73
C ARG A 254 -5.33 -5.56 -7.15
N THR A 255 -4.38 -6.48 -7.32
CA THR A 255 -3.74 -6.80 -8.60
C THR A 255 -4.40 -7.93 -9.38
N GLY A 256 -5.53 -8.45 -8.88
CA GLY A 256 -6.22 -9.63 -9.45
C GLY A 256 -5.80 -10.98 -8.85
N ALA A 257 -4.74 -11.01 -8.04
CA ALA A 257 -4.38 -12.10 -7.15
C ALA A 257 -4.59 -11.66 -5.70
N LEU A 258 -4.76 -12.59 -4.74
CA LEU A 258 -4.99 -12.25 -3.35
C LEU A 258 -3.81 -11.47 -2.76
N PHE A 259 -2.58 -11.93 -3.06
CA PHE A 259 -1.34 -11.20 -2.87
C PHE A 259 -0.57 -11.16 -4.19
N ALA A 260 0.12 -10.04 -4.49
CA ALA A 260 0.85 -9.90 -5.75
C ALA A 260 2.03 -10.90 -5.86
N ALA A 261 2.54 -11.43 -4.76
CA ALA A 261 3.49 -12.52 -4.70
C ALA A 261 3.04 -13.78 -5.47
N GLU A 262 1.72 -14.03 -5.53
CA GLU A 262 1.14 -15.18 -6.22
C GLU A 262 1.34 -15.14 -7.74
N HIS A 263 1.45 -13.94 -8.36
CA HIS A 263 1.77 -13.83 -9.79
C HIS A 263 3.12 -14.45 -10.15
N ALA A 264 4.02 -14.54 -9.19
CA ALA A 264 5.34 -15.14 -9.36
C ALA A 264 5.44 -16.54 -8.71
N ALA A 265 4.46 -16.95 -7.90
CA ALA A 265 4.53 -18.12 -7.02
C ALA A 265 5.78 -18.09 -6.12
N VAL A 266 6.06 -16.95 -5.51
CA VAL A 266 7.23 -16.71 -4.64
C VAL A 266 6.77 -16.42 -3.22
N THR A 267 7.38 -17.06 -2.23
CA THR A 267 7.23 -16.72 -0.82
C THR A 267 8.44 -15.90 -0.37
N PRO A 268 8.24 -14.67 0.16
CA PRO A 268 9.34 -13.90 0.76
C PRO A 268 9.66 -14.43 2.17
N ASP A 269 10.80 -14.01 2.74
CA ASP A 269 11.13 -14.26 4.15
C ASP A 269 10.29 -13.40 5.10
N VAL A 270 9.93 -12.19 4.66
CA VAL A 270 9.05 -11.26 5.38
C VAL A 270 8.08 -10.61 4.40
N MET A 271 6.82 -10.47 4.80
CA MET A 271 5.77 -9.78 4.02
C MET A 271 5.07 -8.72 4.87
N CYS A 272 4.99 -7.50 4.35
CA CYS A 272 4.24 -6.41 4.98
C CYS A 272 2.86 -6.27 4.34
N VAL A 273 1.81 -6.12 5.15
CA VAL A 273 0.43 -5.89 4.70
C VAL A 273 -0.19 -4.74 5.51
N GLY A 274 -1.15 -4.04 4.91
CA GLY A 274 -1.81 -2.89 5.54
C GLY A 274 -2.98 -2.39 4.71
N LYS A 275 -3.28 -1.10 4.77
CA LYS A 275 -4.34 -0.41 3.98
C LYS A 275 -5.66 -1.20 3.94
N ALA A 276 -5.88 -2.03 2.92
CA ALA A 276 -7.09 -2.84 2.74
C ALA A 276 -7.37 -3.82 3.89
N LEU A 277 -6.38 -4.12 4.72
CA LEU A 277 -6.48 -5.03 5.86
C LEU A 277 -7.72 -4.74 6.74
N THR A 278 -8.01 -3.46 6.99
CA THR A 278 -9.17 -3.04 7.80
C THR A 278 -10.36 -2.55 6.98
N GLY A 279 -10.33 -2.74 5.65
CA GLY A 279 -11.39 -2.22 4.76
C GLY A 279 -11.52 -0.69 4.79
N GLY A 280 -10.50 0.03 5.20
CA GLY A 280 -10.49 1.50 5.27
C GLY A 280 -11.10 2.09 6.54
N TYR A 281 -11.40 1.26 7.55
CA TYR A 281 -12.04 1.73 8.79
C TYR A 281 -11.07 2.37 9.77
N MET A 282 -9.86 1.85 9.88
CA MET A 282 -8.86 2.37 10.80
C MET A 282 -7.46 1.90 10.45
N THR A 283 -6.47 2.49 11.09
CA THR A 283 -5.08 2.11 10.87
C THR A 283 -4.76 0.79 11.54
N MET A 284 -4.18 -0.13 10.80
CA MET A 284 -3.52 -1.35 11.23
C MET A 284 -2.71 -1.92 10.07
N ALA A 285 -1.62 -2.56 10.39
CA ALA A 285 -0.77 -3.28 9.44
C ALA A 285 -0.19 -4.53 10.12
N ALA A 286 0.48 -5.37 9.36
CA ALA A 286 1.22 -6.50 9.91
C ALA A 286 2.49 -6.77 9.10
N ALA A 287 3.52 -7.29 9.79
CA ALA A 287 4.66 -7.94 9.18
C ALA A 287 4.57 -9.44 9.49
N LEU A 288 4.50 -10.25 8.44
CA LEU A 288 4.53 -11.69 8.54
C LEU A 288 5.94 -12.18 8.25
N CYS A 289 6.40 -13.24 8.92
CA CYS A 289 7.70 -13.80 8.61
C CYS A 289 7.70 -15.33 8.67
N THR A 290 8.72 -15.90 8.04
CA THR A 290 8.98 -17.36 8.07
C THR A 290 9.54 -17.80 9.42
N PRO A 291 9.42 -19.10 9.80
CA PRO A 291 10.10 -19.66 10.98
C PRO A 291 11.61 -19.42 10.96
N ARG A 292 12.25 -19.42 9.78
CA ARG A 292 13.67 -19.09 9.63
C ARG A 292 14.01 -17.75 10.29
N VAL A 293 13.23 -16.72 10.03
CA VAL A 293 13.46 -15.36 10.57
C VAL A 293 13.17 -15.32 12.07
N ALA A 294 12.03 -15.85 12.50
CA ALA A 294 11.61 -15.84 13.91
C ALA A 294 12.60 -16.64 14.79
N ASP A 295 12.97 -17.84 14.38
CA ASP A 295 13.94 -18.70 15.07
C ASP A 295 15.33 -18.08 15.11
N GLY A 296 15.76 -17.47 13.98
CA GLY A 296 17.05 -16.78 13.92
C GLY A 296 17.16 -15.66 14.95
N ILE A 297 16.11 -14.85 15.09
CA ILE A 297 16.03 -13.79 16.10
C ILE A 297 16.02 -14.39 17.51
N SER A 298 15.20 -15.42 17.74
CA SER A 298 14.96 -16.00 19.07
C SER A 298 16.16 -16.77 19.63
N ARG A 299 17.12 -17.17 18.80
CA ARG A 299 18.36 -17.86 19.21
C ARG A 299 19.52 -16.91 19.51
N GLY A 300 19.35 -15.61 19.28
CA GLY A 300 20.39 -14.60 19.54
C GLY A 300 20.59 -14.29 21.04
N GLU A 301 21.63 -13.53 21.34
CA GLU A 301 21.91 -13.02 22.69
C GLU A 301 20.74 -12.21 23.26
N VAL A 302 20.01 -11.50 22.40
CA VAL A 302 18.81 -10.72 22.74
C VAL A 302 17.63 -11.38 22.00
N PRO A 303 16.98 -12.40 22.58
CA PRO A 303 15.98 -13.22 21.92
C PRO A 303 14.58 -12.56 21.88
N VAL A 304 14.53 -11.26 21.61
CA VAL A 304 13.31 -10.47 21.55
C VAL A 304 13.36 -9.49 20.38
N LEU A 305 12.27 -9.37 19.63
CA LEU A 305 12.14 -8.29 18.66
C LEU A 305 11.87 -6.97 19.39
N ALA A 306 12.82 -6.06 19.36
CA ALA A 306 12.80 -4.81 20.11
C ALA A 306 11.84 -3.76 19.48
N HIS A 307 10.54 -4.06 19.47
CA HIS A 307 9.46 -3.17 19.03
C HIS A 307 8.16 -3.55 19.75
N GLY A 308 7.42 -2.57 20.27
CA GLY A 308 6.19 -2.83 21.00
C GLY A 308 5.44 -1.52 21.27
N PRO A 309 4.68 -0.99 20.30
CA PRO A 309 3.91 0.25 20.51
C PRO A 309 2.72 0.03 21.41
N THR A 310 2.24 1.12 22.03
CA THR A 310 1.12 1.10 23.00
C THR A 310 -0.13 0.43 22.42
N PHE A 311 -0.46 0.69 21.17
CA PHE A 311 -1.67 0.17 20.52
C PHE A 311 -1.43 -1.10 19.69
N MET A 312 -0.28 -1.75 19.84
CA MET A 312 0.00 -3.03 19.16
C MET A 312 -1.13 -4.04 19.41
N GLY A 313 -1.61 -4.65 18.31
CA GLY A 313 -2.69 -5.64 18.38
C GLY A 313 -4.01 -5.07 18.88
N ASN A 314 -4.30 -3.77 18.64
CA ASN A 314 -5.53 -3.14 19.09
C ASN A 314 -6.76 -4.02 18.79
N PRO A 315 -7.56 -4.42 19.82
CA PRO A 315 -8.65 -5.38 19.64
C PRO A 315 -9.76 -4.86 18.73
N LEU A 316 -10.05 -3.55 18.72
CA LEU A 316 -11.05 -2.95 17.84
C LEU A 316 -10.61 -3.06 16.38
N ALA A 317 -9.36 -2.67 16.08
CA ALA A 317 -8.82 -2.75 14.73
C ALA A 317 -8.69 -4.22 14.26
N ALA A 318 -8.28 -5.12 15.15
CA ALA A 318 -8.17 -6.55 14.85
C ALA A 318 -9.54 -7.20 14.56
N ALA A 319 -10.60 -6.82 15.30
CA ALA A 319 -11.95 -7.32 15.07
C ALA A 319 -12.48 -6.86 13.68
N VAL A 320 -12.29 -5.59 13.36
CA VAL A 320 -12.69 -5.04 12.05
C VAL A 320 -11.86 -5.66 10.93
N ALA A 321 -10.54 -5.85 11.11
CA ALA A 321 -9.70 -6.53 10.13
C ALA A 321 -10.13 -7.98 9.88
N CYS A 322 -10.50 -8.73 10.93
CA CYS A 322 -11.09 -10.06 10.78
C CYS A 322 -12.37 -10.02 9.93
N ALA A 323 -13.27 -9.10 10.24
CA ALA A 323 -14.52 -8.95 9.49
C ALA A 323 -14.27 -8.53 8.03
N SER A 324 -13.28 -7.66 7.78
CA SER A 324 -12.88 -7.26 6.42
C SER A 324 -12.35 -8.44 5.61
N ILE A 325 -11.48 -9.27 6.20
CA ILE A 325 -10.96 -10.49 5.55
C ILE A 325 -12.09 -11.49 5.29
N ASP A 326 -12.93 -11.76 6.29
CA ASP A 326 -14.05 -12.70 6.15
C ASP A 326 -15.03 -12.22 5.07
N LEU A 327 -15.30 -10.92 4.99
CA LEU A 327 -16.14 -10.33 3.96
C LEU A 327 -15.50 -10.46 2.56
N LEU A 328 -14.21 -10.21 2.43
CA LEU A 328 -13.48 -10.37 1.16
C LEU A 328 -13.55 -11.83 0.68
N LEU A 329 -13.16 -12.78 1.55
CA LEU A 329 -13.09 -14.19 1.20
C LEU A 329 -14.47 -14.84 1.05
N GLY A 330 -15.52 -14.27 1.64
CA GLY A 330 -16.91 -14.70 1.53
C GLY A 330 -17.61 -14.28 0.23
N GLN A 331 -16.96 -13.49 -0.61
CA GLN A 331 -17.47 -12.98 -1.89
C GLN A 331 -16.62 -13.45 -3.06
N ASP A 332 -17.15 -13.40 -4.27
CA ASP A 332 -16.35 -13.60 -5.49
C ASP A 332 -15.58 -12.31 -5.86
N TRP A 333 -14.68 -11.88 -4.96
CA TRP A 333 -13.88 -10.70 -5.14
C TRP A 333 -13.05 -10.75 -6.44
N SER A 334 -12.64 -11.95 -6.85
CA SER A 334 -11.83 -12.13 -8.06
C SER A 334 -12.63 -11.80 -9.31
N ALA A 335 -13.91 -12.21 -9.38
CA ALA A 335 -14.80 -11.83 -10.47
C ALA A 335 -15.03 -10.32 -10.51
N GLU A 336 -15.23 -9.69 -9.33
CA GLU A 336 -15.44 -8.24 -9.24
C GLU A 336 -14.19 -7.45 -9.68
N VAL A 337 -13.01 -7.85 -9.25
CA VAL A 337 -11.75 -7.21 -9.68
C VAL A 337 -11.53 -7.37 -11.18
N LYS A 338 -11.79 -8.56 -11.75
CA LYS A 338 -11.71 -8.79 -13.20
C LYS A 338 -12.72 -7.96 -13.99
N ARG A 339 -13.93 -7.79 -13.47
CA ARG A 339 -14.96 -6.94 -14.07
C ARG A 339 -14.51 -5.47 -14.09
N ILE A 340 -13.97 -4.97 -12.97
CA ILE A 340 -13.40 -3.62 -12.89
C ILE A 340 -12.23 -3.46 -13.85
N GLU A 341 -11.33 -4.45 -13.92
CA GLU A 341 -10.20 -4.45 -14.84
C GLU A 341 -10.67 -4.31 -16.29
N ALA A 342 -11.64 -5.10 -16.70
CA ALA A 342 -12.20 -5.04 -18.06
C ALA A 342 -12.82 -3.66 -18.36
N GLY A 343 -13.62 -3.12 -17.45
CA GLY A 343 -14.22 -1.80 -17.59
C GLY A 343 -13.20 -0.66 -17.63
N LEU A 344 -12.12 -0.75 -16.83
CA LEU A 344 -11.03 0.23 -16.88
C LEU A 344 -10.22 0.11 -18.19
N ARG A 345 -9.94 -1.11 -18.68
CA ARG A 345 -9.26 -1.31 -19.98
C ARG A 345 -10.05 -0.69 -21.12
N GLU A 346 -11.35 -0.96 -21.20
CA GLU A 346 -12.22 -0.41 -22.20
C GLU A 346 -12.32 1.12 -22.08
N GLY A 347 -12.60 1.62 -20.89
CA GLY A 347 -12.86 3.04 -20.66
C GLY A 347 -11.63 3.94 -20.74
N LEU A 348 -10.43 3.42 -20.50
CA LEU A 348 -9.17 4.17 -20.60
C LEU A 348 -8.48 4.02 -21.95
N ALA A 349 -8.85 3.05 -22.79
CA ALA A 349 -8.24 2.85 -24.10
C ALA A 349 -8.21 4.12 -24.98
N PRO A 350 -9.27 4.96 -25.01
CA PRO A 350 -9.24 6.20 -25.79
C PRO A 350 -8.16 7.20 -25.35
N ALA A 351 -7.65 7.10 -24.13
CA ALA A 351 -6.60 8.00 -23.66
C ALA A 351 -5.27 7.80 -24.40
N LEU A 352 -5.01 6.63 -24.98
CA LEU A 352 -3.79 6.38 -25.78
C LEU A 352 -3.65 7.33 -26.98
N ASP A 353 -4.77 7.78 -27.54
CA ASP A 353 -4.80 8.69 -28.69
C ASP A 353 -4.85 10.16 -28.27
N MET A 354 -4.84 10.48 -26.98
CA MET A 354 -4.90 11.85 -26.48
C MET A 354 -3.52 12.52 -26.54
N PRO A 355 -3.44 13.80 -26.94
CA PRO A 355 -2.19 14.56 -26.90
C PRO A 355 -1.62 14.62 -25.46
N GLY A 356 -0.32 14.44 -25.31
CA GLY A 356 0.38 14.50 -24.04
C GLY A 356 0.29 13.21 -23.20
N VAL A 357 -0.45 12.20 -23.66
CA VAL A 357 -0.47 10.88 -23.00
C VAL A 357 0.71 10.06 -23.49
N LYS A 358 1.51 9.57 -22.54
CA LYS A 358 2.69 8.74 -22.75
C LYS A 358 2.36 7.26 -22.69
N ASP A 359 1.49 6.86 -21.76
CA ASP A 359 1.19 5.46 -21.51
C ASP A 359 -0.17 5.30 -20.79
N VAL A 360 -0.84 4.17 -21.07
CA VAL A 360 -2.06 3.73 -20.38
C VAL A 360 -1.89 2.29 -19.96
N ARG A 361 -2.08 2.00 -18.66
CA ARG A 361 -1.92 0.64 -18.13
C ARG A 361 -2.99 0.29 -17.10
N VAL A 362 -3.41 -0.97 -17.11
CA VAL A 362 -4.45 -1.50 -16.22
C VAL A 362 -4.01 -2.87 -15.73
N LEU A 363 -4.13 -3.11 -14.43
CA LEU A 363 -3.91 -4.41 -13.79
C LEU A 363 -4.85 -4.54 -12.60
N GLY A 364 -5.69 -5.57 -12.60
CA GLY A 364 -6.70 -5.75 -11.56
C GLY A 364 -7.57 -4.50 -11.40
N ALA A 365 -7.81 -4.08 -10.17
CA ALA A 365 -8.57 -2.86 -9.90
C ALA A 365 -7.66 -1.61 -9.82
N ILE A 366 -6.73 -1.45 -10.79
CA ILE A 366 -5.82 -0.30 -10.90
C ILE A 366 -5.82 0.17 -12.36
N GLY A 367 -6.09 1.46 -12.60
CA GLY A 367 -6.00 2.09 -13.91
C GLY A 367 -5.12 3.34 -13.86
N VAL A 368 -4.27 3.54 -14.86
CA VAL A 368 -3.28 4.62 -14.90
C VAL A 368 -3.21 5.22 -16.29
N VAL A 369 -3.27 6.54 -16.37
CA VAL A 369 -2.90 7.33 -17.54
C VAL A 369 -1.68 8.16 -17.15
N GLN A 370 -0.57 7.95 -17.84
CA GLN A 370 0.68 8.69 -17.64
C GLN A 370 0.85 9.74 -18.72
N LEU A 371 1.15 10.97 -18.30
CA LEU A 371 1.44 12.07 -19.21
C LEU A 371 2.94 12.17 -19.51
N ASP A 372 3.31 12.89 -20.54
CA ASP A 372 4.69 13.23 -20.89
C ASP A 372 5.22 14.47 -20.13
N HIS A 373 4.36 15.07 -19.29
CA HIS A 373 4.63 16.25 -18.48
C HIS A 373 4.00 16.11 -17.07
N ALA A 374 4.34 17.03 -16.18
CA ALA A 374 3.76 17.06 -14.83
C ALA A 374 2.29 17.53 -14.88
N VAL A 375 1.42 16.82 -14.18
CA VAL A 375 -0.02 17.14 -14.08
C VAL A 375 -0.23 18.45 -13.33
N ASP A 376 -1.01 19.38 -13.90
CA ASP A 376 -1.64 20.43 -13.09
C ASP A 376 -2.72 19.81 -12.22
N MET A 377 -2.34 19.45 -10.99
CA MET A 377 -3.22 18.75 -10.06
C MET A 377 -4.51 19.51 -9.76
N THR A 378 -4.48 20.84 -9.77
CA THR A 378 -5.68 21.65 -9.50
C THR A 378 -6.69 21.51 -10.62
N ARG A 379 -6.23 21.67 -11.87
CA ARG A 379 -7.09 21.56 -13.07
C ARG A 379 -7.58 20.14 -13.27
N ALA A 380 -6.70 19.15 -13.10
CA ALA A 380 -7.04 17.74 -13.25
C ALA A 380 -8.06 17.29 -12.21
N THR A 381 -7.86 17.64 -10.91
CA THR A 381 -8.83 17.32 -9.86
C THR A 381 -10.18 18.01 -10.11
N ALA A 382 -10.18 19.28 -10.53
CA ALA A 382 -11.41 19.99 -10.84
C ALA A 382 -12.15 19.36 -12.05
N ALA A 383 -11.42 18.83 -13.04
CA ALA A 383 -12.03 18.12 -14.15
C ALA A 383 -12.69 16.81 -13.71
N ALA A 384 -12.03 16.02 -12.86
CA ALA A 384 -12.61 14.80 -12.31
C ALA A 384 -13.85 15.07 -11.45
N VAL A 385 -13.83 16.12 -10.63
CA VAL A 385 -14.98 16.55 -9.80
C VAL A 385 -16.19 16.94 -10.68
N ARG A 386 -15.98 17.60 -11.82
CA ARG A 386 -17.05 17.90 -12.80
C ARG A 386 -17.70 16.65 -13.38
N GLU A 387 -16.94 15.57 -13.50
CA GLU A 387 -17.45 14.24 -13.91
C GLU A 387 -18.11 13.49 -12.73
N GLY A 388 -18.14 14.07 -11.54
CA GLY A 388 -18.73 13.48 -10.34
C GLY A 388 -17.84 12.42 -9.69
N VAL A 389 -16.51 12.52 -9.84
CA VAL A 389 -15.55 11.54 -9.33
C VAL A 389 -14.46 12.25 -8.50
N TRP A 390 -14.09 11.66 -7.37
CA TRP A 390 -12.91 12.05 -6.62
C TRP A 390 -11.69 11.29 -7.12
N LEU A 391 -10.70 12.02 -7.64
CA LEU A 391 -9.37 11.53 -8.01
C LEU A 391 -8.29 12.40 -7.36
N ARG A 392 -7.12 11.78 -7.14
CA ARG A 392 -5.94 12.47 -6.61
C ARG A 392 -4.74 12.26 -7.55
N PRO A 393 -4.62 13.03 -8.64
CA PRO A 393 -3.46 12.98 -9.54
C PRO A 393 -2.16 13.21 -8.78
N PHE A 394 -1.05 12.69 -9.32
CA PHE A 394 0.26 12.77 -8.68
C PHE A 394 1.38 12.77 -9.72
N ARG A 395 2.32 13.71 -9.66
CA ARG A 395 3.43 13.87 -10.61
C ARG A 395 2.94 14.01 -12.06
N ASP A 396 3.23 13.02 -12.90
CA ASP A 396 2.80 12.90 -14.30
C ASP A 396 1.66 11.88 -14.47
N LEU A 397 0.96 11.53 -13.37
CA LEU A 397 0.02 10.43 -13.33
C LEU A 397 -1.40 10.90 -12.99
N VAL A 398 -2.36 10.46 -13.78
CA VAL A 398 -3.79 10.41 -13.44
C VAL A 398 -4.18 8.95 -13.30
N TYR A 399 -4.60 8.53 -12.11
CA TYR A 399 -4.79 7.12 -11.81
C TYR A 399 -6.01 6.87 -10.91
N THR A 400 -6.44 5.64 -10.89
CA THR A 400 -7.58 5.18 -10.11
C THR A 400 -7.34 3.79 -9.53
N MET A 401 -7.88 3.53 -8.34
CA MET A 401 -7.96 2.22 -7.71
C MET A 401 -9.28 2.15 -6.94
N PRO A 402 -10.42 1.94 -7.64
CA PRO A 402 -11.75 1.99 -7.04
C PRO A 402 -12.01 0.86 -6.04
N PRO A 403 -13.00 1.00 -5.13
CA PRO A 403 -13.51 -0.10 -4.32
C PRO A 403 -14.01 -1.27 -5.19
N TYR A 404 -13.92 -2.51 -4.70
CA TYR A 404 -14.35 -3.69 -5.49
C TYR A 404 -15.87 -3.75 -5.70
N VAL A 405 -16.62 -3.07 -4.85
CA VAL A 405 -18.08 -2.93 -4.95
C VAL A 405 -18.54 -1.86 -5.95
N THR A 406 -17.61 -1.25 -6.70
CA THR A 406 -17.93 -0.25 -7.72
C THR A 406 -18.67 -0.88 -8.90
N GLY A 407 -19.89 -0.45 -9.19
CA GLY A 407 -20.69 -0.97 -10.30
C GLY A 407 -20.19 -0.48 -11.68
N ASP A 408 -20.65 -1.13 -12.76
CA ASP A 408 -20.19 -0.86 -14.13
C ASP A 408 -20.36 0.59 -14.57
N GLU A 409 -21.50 1.21 -14.23
CA GLU A 409 -21.76 2.62 -14.54
C GLU A 409 -20.75 3.55 -13.88
N ASP A 410 -20.35 3.23 -12.63
CA ASP A 410 -19.37 4.02 -11.89
C ASP A 410 -17.95 3.74 -12.38
N VAL A 411 -17.62 2.50 -12.77
CA VAL A 411 -16.33 2.20 -13.43
C VAL A 411 -16.20 3.01 -14.72
N ALA A 412 -17.25 3.03 -15.54
CA ALA A 412 -17.27 3.84 -16.78
C ALA A 412 -17.18 5.35 -16.48
N ARG A 413 -17.83 5.83 -15.40
CA ARG A 413 -17.74 7.23 -14.96
C ARG A 413 -16.33 7.56 -14.50
N ILE A 414 -15.70 6.69 -13.70
CA ILE A 414 -14.31 6.85 -13.26
C ILE A 414 -13.36 6.92 -14.46
N ALA A 415 -13.51 6.05 -15.44
CA ALA A 415 -12.67 6.06 -16.62
C ALA A 415 -12.80 7.39 -17.41
N ARG A 416 -14.03 7.90 -17.60
CA ARG A 416 -14.24 9.22 -18.21
C ARG A 416 -13.59 10.33 -17.40
N ALA A 417 -13.72 10.28 -16.08
CA ALA A 417 -13.11 11.28 -15.18
C ALA A 417 -11.58 11.26 -15.25
N VAL A 418 -10.97 10.07 -15.34
CA VAL A 418 -9.52 9.92 -15.55
C VAL A 418 -9.09 10.53 -16.87
N CYS A 419 -9.80 10.25 -17.97
CA CYS A 419 -9.54 10.85 -19.28
C CYS A 419 -9.71 12.38 -19.25
N ALA A 420 -10.79 12.89 -18.66
CA ALA A 420 -11.03 14.34 -18.53
C ALA A 420 -9.96 15.03 -17.67
N ALA A 421 -9.51 14.38 -16.62
CA ALA A 421 -8.44 14.89 -15.77
C ALA A 421 -7.09 14.90 -16.50
N ALA A 422 -6.78 13.86 -17.28
CA ALA A 422 -5.57 13.80 -18.11
C ALA A 422 -5.53 14.90 -19.19
N MET A 423 -6.66 15.20 -19.82
CA MET A 423 -6.75 16.31 -20.81
C MET A 423 -6.64 17.69 -20.17
N ALA A 424 -6.99 17.85 -18.92
CA ALA A 424 -6.97 19.13 -18.20
C ALA A 424 -5.63 19.39 -17.50
N GLY A 425 -4.91 18.33 -17.18
CA GLY A 425 -3.64 18.37 -16.44
C GLY A 425 -2.47 18.62 -17.32
#